data_e1e6a857cdb2ee54a0465acdb0b41cf2
#
_entry.id   e1e6a857cdb2ee54a0465acdb0b41cf2
#
_cell.length_a   1.000
_cell.length_b   1.000
_cell.length_c   1.000
_cell.angle_alpha   90.00
_cell.angle_beta   90.00
_cell.angle_gamma   90.00
#
_symmetry.space_group_name_H-M   'P 1'
#
loop_
_entity.id
_entity.type
_entity.pdbx_description
1 polymer ?
#
loop_
_entity_poly.entity_id
_entity_poly.type
_entity_poly.pdbx_seq_one_letter_code
_entity_poly.pdbx_strand_id
1 'polypeptide(L)'
;MFIDEDGRSVLFHGVNVVYKVAPYIPSTEDFDPFDSLNDEDIENLVQWGFNFVRLGVMWEAVERVQGQYDTEYLQKVAQLIDKLGNAGIYTLVDMHQNAFARISCGEGFPNFYAKQAAKKPYCINRFVDWFLSPIYSSFGFCQDMSSFDYSLDSDENPEIADCITKPPKDY
;
A
#
# COMPACT_ATOMS: atom_id res chain seq x y z
N MET A 1 12.27 -23.12 -1.57
CA MET A 1 12.44 -23.47 -2.99
C MET A 1 11.06 -23.87 -3.49
N PHE A 2 10.63 -23.28 -4.60
CA PHE A 2 9.35 -23.64 -5.25
C PHE A 2 9.61 -24.79 -6.23
N ILE A 3 8.72 -25.77 -6.23
CA ILE A 3 8.84 -27.00 -7.03
C ILE A 3 7.53 -27.17 -7.78
N ASP A 4 7.60 -27.48 -9.08
CA ASP A 4 6.42 -27.77 -9.89
C ASP A 4 5.93 -29.23 -9.69
N GLU A 5 4.85 -29.58 -10.37
CA GLU A 5 4.22 -30.92 -10.28
C GLU A 5 5.15 -32.05 -10.74
N ASP A 6 6.14 -31.74 -11.59
CA ASP A 6 7.15 -32.67 -12.06
C ASP A 6 8.39 -32.76 -11.16
N GLY A 7 8.40 -32.03 -10.02
CA GLY A 7 9.51 -32.01 -9.07
C GLY A 7 10.68 -31.12 -9.51
N ARG A 8 10.50 -30.24 -10.49
CA ARG A 8 11.53 -29.31 -10.97
C ARG A 8 11.50 -28.01 -10.17
N SER A 9 12.69 -27.43 -9.92
CA SER A 9 12.76 -26.12 -9.30
C SER A 9 12.21 -25.02 -10.21
N VAL A 10 11.28 -24.22 -9.70
CA VAL A 10 10.72 -23.05 -10.39
C VAL A 10 11.55 -21.83 -10.05
N LEU A 11 12.05 -21.14 -11.07
CA LEU A 11 12.68 -19.83 -10.96
C LEU A 11 11.65 -18.76 -11.34
N PHE A 12 11.37 -17.86 -10.40
CA PHE A 12 10.50 -16.72 -10.68
C PHE A 12 11.30 -15.57 -11.29
N HIS A 13 10.82 -15.10 -12.42
CA HIS A 13 11.32 -13.92 -13.11
C HIS A 13 10.12 -13.02 -13.41
N GLY A 14 10.06 -11.86 -12.80
CA GLY A 14 8.83 -11.07 -12.84
C GLY A 14 8.99 -9.60 -12.54
N VAL A 15 7.84 -8.94 -12.46
CA VAL A 15 7.72 -7.50 -12.26
C VAL A 15 6.84 -7.18 -11.07
N ASN A 16 7.02 -5.96 -10.52
CA ASN A 16 6.07 -5.41 -9.56
C ASN A 16 4.98 -4.65 -10.32
N VAL A 17 3.73 -4.91 -9.94
CA VAL A 17 2.55 -4.17 -10.37
C VAL A 17 1.89 -3.62 -9.11
N VAL A 18 2.19 -2.37 -8.78
CA VAL A 18 1.70 -1.71 -7.56
C VAL A 18 1.11 -0.37 -7.92
N TYR A 19 -0.21 -0.25 -7.83
CA TYR A 19 -0.94 0.97 -8.12
C TYR A 19 -1.33 1.66 -6.81
N LYS A 20 -0.64 2.77 -6.51
CA LYS A 20 -0.64 3.38 -5.17
C LYS A 20 -1.71 4.44 -4.96
N VAL A 21 -2.44 4.81 -6.00
CA VAL A 21 -3.51 5.81 -5.96
C VAL A 21 -4.80 5.22 -6.50
N ALA A 22 -5.94 5.84 -6.19
CA ALA A 22 -7.22 5.38 -6.75
C ALA A 22 -7.17 5.32 -8.28
N PRO A 23 -7.64 4.24 -8.89
CA PRO A 23 -8.47 3.16 -8.35
C PRO A 23 -7.73 2.00 -7.67
N TYR A 24 -6.44 2.09 -7.38
CA TYR A 24 -5.59 1.11 -6.70
C TYR A 24 -5.41 -0.23 -7.44
N ILE A 25 -5.72 -0.24 -8.72
CA ILE A 25 -5.55 -1.35 -9.65
C ILE A 25 -5.22 -0.77 -11.02
N PRO A 26 -4.33 -1.40 -11.81
CA PRO A 26 -4.04 -0.94 -13.17
C PRO A 26 -5.26 -1.05 -14.07
N SER A 27 -5.31 -0.23 -15.12
CA SER A 27 -6.31 -0.39 -16.19
C SER A 27 -6.10 -1.72 -16.91
N THR A 28 -7.19 -2.43 -17.16
CA THR A 28 -7.18 -3.69 -17.92
C THR A 28 -7.84 -3.55 -19.30
N GLU A 29 -8.23 -2.33 -19.68
CA GLU A 29 -8.94 -2.04 -20.92
C GLU A 29 -7.99 -1.65 -22.04
N ASP A 30 -7.57 -0.40 -22.06
CA ASP A 30 -6.69 0.14 -23.11
C ASP A 30 -5.23 0.10 -22.67
N PHE A 31 -4.32 -0.07 -23.66
CA PHE A 31 -2.90 -0.02 -23.41
C PHE A 31 -2.48 1.41 -23.04
N ASP A 32 -1.81 1.53 -21.90
CA ASP A 32 -1.11 2.73 -21.45
C ASP A 32 0.26 2.34 -20.88
N PRO A 33 1.37 2.92 -21.36
CA PRO A 33 2.73 2.49 -20.96
C PRO A 33 3.03 2.71 -19.47
N PHE A 34 2.18 3.44 -18.73
CA PHE A 34 2.38 3.75 -17.32
C PHE A 34 1.34 3.11 -16.40
N ASP A 35 0.10 2.96 -16.89
CA ASP A 35 -1.06 2.69 -16.02
C ASP A 35 -1.82 1.41 -16.38
N SER A 36 -1.45 0.68 -17.45
CA SER A 36 -2.16 -0.54 -17.84
C SER A 36 -1.49 -1.83 -17.36
N LEU A 37 -2.30 -2.86 -17.24
CA LEU A 37 -1.94 -4.27 -17.28
C LEU A 37 -3.05 -5.00 -18.04
N ASN A 38 -3.18 -4.70 -19.32
CA ASN A 38 -4.18 -5.26 -20.21
C ASN A 38 -3.70 -6.55 -20.89
N ASP A 39 -4.45 -7.04 -21.88
CA ASP A 39 -4.08 -8.28 -22.60
C ASP A 39 -2.76 -8.15 -23.35
N GLU A 40 -2.50 -6.98 -23.97
CA GLU A 40 -1.26 -6.72 -24.69
C GLU A 40 -0.06 -6.70 -23.75
N ASP A 41 -0.20 -6.09 -22.56
CA ASP A 41 0.86 -6.08 -21.54
C ASP A 41 1.19 -7.50 -21.06
N ILE A 42 0.16 -8.29 -20.81
CA ILE A 42 0.30 -9.69 -20.36
C ILE A 42 0.97 -10.54 -21.46
N GLU A 43 0.57 -10.38 -22.72
CA GLU A 43 1.20 -11.06 -23.85
C GLU A 43 2.67 -10.68 -23.98
N ASN A 44 3.01 -9.39 -23.81
CA ASN A 44 4.37 -8.91 -23.83
C ASN A 44 5.21 -9.50 -22.68
N LEU A 45 4.67 -9.57 -21.47
CA LEU A 45 5.34 -10.20 -20.34
C LEU A 45 5.67 -11.68 -20.63
N VAL A 46 4.72 -12.43 -21.18
CA VAL A 46 4.93 -13.84 -21.57
C VAL A 46 5.98 -13.97 -22.66
N GLN A 47 5.93 -13.13 -23.71
CA GLN A 47 6.91 -13.14 -24.79
C GLN A 47 8.32 -12.82 -24.30
N TRP A 48 8.46 -11.97 -23.31
CA TRP A 48 9.75 -11.63 -22.69
C TRP A 48 10.24 -12.66 -21.67
N GLY A 49 9.46 -13.72 -21.44
CA GLY A 49 9.80 -14.81 -20.53
C GLY A 49 9.56 -14.52 -19.06
N PHE A 50 8.73 -13.53 -18.75
CA PHE A 50 8.27 -13.32 -17.36
C PHE A 50 7.22 -14.35 -16.98
N ASN A 51 7.35 -14.92 -15.81
CA ASN A 51 6.43 -15.92 -15.27
C ASN A 51 5.88 -15.53 -13.88
N PHE A 52 6.12 -14.29 -13.44
CA PHE A 52 5.75 -13.88 -12.10
C PHE A 52 5.38 -12.40 -12.02
N VAL A 53 4.31 -12.09 -11.31
CA VAL A 53 3.88 -10.73 -10.97
C VAL A 53 3.68 -10.61 -9.47
N ARG A 54 4.30 -9.60 -8.85
CA ARG A 54 3.96 -9.16 -7.50
C ARG A 54 2.89 -8.07 -7.61
N LEU A 55 1.64 -8.43 -7.31
CA LEU A 55 0.48 -7.55 -7.40
C LEU A 55 0.22 -6.88 -6.05
N GLY A 56 0.37 -5.57 -6.00
CA GLY A 56 0.07 -4.80 -4.81
C GLY A 56 -1.43 -4.60 -4.62
N VAL A 57 -1.94 -5.01 -3.46
CA VAL A 57 -3.32 -4.79 -3.03
C VAL A 57 -3.30 -3.95 -1.78
N MET A 58 -3.89 -2.76 -1.84
CA MET A 58 -3.90 -1.81 -0.74
C MET A 58 -5.05 -2.10 0.22
N TRP A 59 -4.80 -2.20 1.52
CA TRP A 59 -5.89 -2.32 2.49
C TRP A 59 -6.81 -1.09 2.45
N GLU A 60 -6.26 0.10 2.28
CA GLU A 60 -7.05 1.35 2.12
C GLU A 60 -8.02 1.31 0.94
N ALA A 61 -7.74 0.51 -0.10
CA ALA A 61 -8.65 0.28 -1.21
C ALA A 61 -9.76 -0.72 -0.87
N VAL A 62 -9.42 -1.74 -0.08
CA VAL A 62 -10.34 -2.80 0.33
C VAL A 62 -11.33 -2.31 1.37
N GLU A 63 -10.90 -1.46 2.29
CA GLU A 63 -11.69 -0.99 3.44
C GLU A 63 -11.62 0.54 3.53
N ARG A 64 -12.39 1.23 2.68
CA ARG A 64 -12.44 2.70 2.66
C ARG A 64 -13.21 3.28 3.84
N VAL A 65 -14.17 2.53 4.35
CA VAL A 65 -14.95 2.84 5.55
C VAL A 65 -14.81 1.67 6.52
N GLN A 66 -14.51 1.95 7.78
CA GLN A 66 -14.26 0.94 8.79
C GLN A 66 -15.39 -0.10 8.87
N GLY A 67 -15.03 -1.37 8.71
CA GLY A 67 -15.96 -2.51 8.71
C GLY A 67 -16.72 -2.71 7.41
N GLN A 68 -16.49 -1.93 6.37
CA GLN A 68 -17.11 -2.08 5.05
C GLN A 68 -16.05 -2.42 4.00
N TYR A 69 -16.18 -3.61 3.41
CA TYR A 69 -15.22 -4.09 2.42
C TYR A 69 -15.72 -3.88 1.00
N ASP A 70 -14.87 -3.31 0.14
CA ASP A 70 -15.12 -3.09 -1.28
C ASP A 70 -14.99 -4.42 -2.03
N THR A 71 -16.11 -5.14 -2.13
CA THR A 71 -16.16 -6.44 -2.83
C THR A 71 -16.01 -6.31 -4.34
N GLU A 72 -16.37 -5.15 -4.93
CA GLU A 72 -16.18 -4.90 -6.35
C GLU A 72 -14.67 -4.76 -6.67
N TYR A 73 -13.93 -4.01 -5.86
CA TYR A 73 -12.48 -3.93 -5.97
C TYR A 73 -11.83 -5.32 -5.84
N LEU A 74 -12.22 -6.11 -4.84
CA LEU A 74 -11.69 -7.47 -4.66
C LEU A 74 -12.01 -8.39 -5.84
N GLN A 75 -13.19 -8.24 -6.47
CA GLN A 75 -13.54 -8.99 -7.68
C GLN A 75 -12.64 -8.60 -8.87
N LYS A 76 -12.34 -7.31 -9.06
CA LYS A 76 -11.42 -6.86 -10.11
C LYS A 76 -10.01 -7.41 -9.89
N VAL A 77 -9.54 -7.42 -8.64
CA VAL A 77 -8.25 -8.03 -8.28
C VAL A 77 -8.25 -9.53 -8.62
N ALA A 78 -9.32 -10.26 -8.24
CA ALA A 78 -9.44 -11.70 -8.55
C ALA A 78 -9.45 -11.96 -10.07
N GLN A 79 -10.20 -11.18 -10.84
CA GLN A 79 -10.23 -11.29 -12.30
C GLN A 79 -8.85 -11.07 -12.94
N LEU A 80 -8.08 -10.11 -12.42
CA LEU A 80 -6.72 -9.87 -12.91
C LEU A 80 -5.79 -11.04 -12.57
N ILE A 81 -5.91 -11.62 -11.38
CA ILE A 81 -5.16 -12.82 -10.98
C ILE A 81 -5.49 -13.98 -11.90
N ASP A 82 -6.77 -14.22 -12.18
CA ASP A 82 -7.22 -15.29 -13.10
C ASP A 82 -6.66 -15.05 -14.53
N LYS A 83 -6.68 -13.81 -15.01
CA LYS A 83 -6.14 -13.43 -16.31
C LYS A 83 -4.63 -13.74 -16.41
N LEU A 84 -3.85 -13.35 -15.40
CA LEU A 84 -2.43 -13.67 -15.30
C LEU A 84 -2.18 -15.18 -15.22
N GLY A 85 -2.96 -15.89 -14.41
CA GLY A 85 -2.89 -17.34 -14.28
C GLY A 85 -3.17 -18.08 -15.57
N ASN A 86 -4.18 -17.63 -16.34
CA ASN A 86 -4.49 -18.19 -17.67
C ASN A 86 -3.36 -17.98 -18.69
N ALA A 87 -2.55 -16.95 -18.52
CA ALA A 87 -1.35 -16.70 -19.31
C ALA A 87 -0.09 -17.43 -18.79
N GLY A 88 -0.22 -18.24 -17.73
CA GLY A 88 0.90 -18.96 -17.11
C GLY A 88 1.79 -18.11 -16.20
N ILE A 89 1.31 -16.96 -15.75
CA ILE A 89 2.03 -16.06 -14.85
C ILE A 89 1.56 -16.29 -13.42
N TYR A 90 2.47 -16.64 -12.53
CA TYR A 90 2.20 -16.73 -11.09
C TYR A 90 2.03 -15.34 -10.48
N THR A 91 1.04 -15.20 -9.60
CA THR A 91 0.78 -13.94 -8.92
C THR A 91 1.06 -14.05 -7.42
N LEU A 92 1.96 -13.19 -6.92
CA LEU A 92 2.10 -12.94 -5.49
C LEU A 92 1.22 -11.77 -5.11
N VAL A 93 0.16 -12.03 -4.38
CA VAL A 93 -0.68 -10.97 -3.80
C VAL A 93 0.06 -10.37 -2.61
N ASP A 94 0.40 -9.10 -2.74
CA ASP A 94 1.11 -8.33 -1.73
C ASP A 94 0.15 -7.35 -1.05
N MET A 95 -0.11 -7.55 0.23
CA MET A 95 -0.79 -6.53 1.03
C MET A 95 0.16 -5.34 1.19
N HIS A 96 0.16 -4.49 0.16
CA HIS A 96 1.16 -3.46 0.00
C HIS A 96 0.93 -2.30 0.95
N GLN A 97 2.00 -1.89 1.62
CA GLN A 97 2.03 -0.66 2.39
C GLN A 97 3.46 -0.10 2.40
N ASN A 98 3.57 1.21 2.50
CA ASN A 98 4.83 1.90 2.67
C ASN A 98 4.59 3.13 3.57
N ALA A 99 5.48 3.33 4.56
CA ALA A 99 5.35 4.41 5.55
C ALA A 99 3.95 4.48 6.21
N PHE A 100 3.29 3.33 6.34
CA PHE A 100 2.08 3.05 7.08
C PHE A 100 0.79 3.55 6.42
N ALA A 101 0.46 4.84 6.43
CA ALA A 101 -0.83 5.37 5.96
C ALA A 101 -0.69 6.77 5.33
N ARG A 102 -1.72 7.24 4.63
CA ARG A 102 -1.73 8.57 4.00
C ARG A 102 -1.47 9.69 5.00
N ILE A 103 -2.04 9.63 6.19
CA ILE A 103 -1.82 10.63 7.25
C ILE A 103 -0.37 10.70 7.73
N SER A 104 0.45 9.71 7.43
CA SER A 104 1.89 9.69 7.70
C SER A 104 2.74 9.82 6.44
N CYS A 105 2.18 10.38 5.36
CA CYS A 105 2.82 10.48 4.05
C CYS A 105 3.19 9.13 3.44
N GLY A 106 2.50 8.08 3.85
CA GLY A 106 2.63 6.72 3.32
C GLY A 106 1.45 6.29 2.49
N GLU A 107 1.28 5.00 2.34
CA GLU A 107 0.15 4.38 1.66
C GLU A 107 -0.11 2.96 2.14
N GLY A 108 -1.31 2.47 1.88
CA GLY A 108 -1.69 1.08 2.04
C GLY A 108 -2.54 0.77 3.27
N PHE A 109 -2.28 1.44 4.38
CA PHE A 109 -3.05 1.24 5.61
C PHE A 109 -4.19 2.26 5.72
N PRO A 110 -5.44 1.88 6.10
CA PRO A 110 -6.53 2.82 6.23
C PRO A 110 -6.28 3.88 7.32
N ASN A 111 -6.52 5.14 7.00
CA ASN A 111 -6.30 6.27 7.89
C ASN A 111 -7.01 6.17 9.25
N PHE A 112 -8.21 5.58 9.30
CA PHE A 112 -8.95 5.47 10.55
C PHE A 112 -8.27 4.54 11.56
N TYR A 113 -7.60 3.46 11.12
CA TYR A 113 -6.78 2.62 11.99
C TYR A 113 -5.47 3.31 12.38
N ALA A 114 -4.84 4.01 11.45
CA ALA A 114 -3.65 4.79 11.74
C ALA A 114 -3.93 5.88 12.79
N LYS A 115 -5.03 6.62 12.65
CA LYS A 115 -5.50 7.60 13.65
C LYS A 115 -5.76 6.96 15.03
N GLN A 116 -6.28 5.72 15.07
CA GLN A 116 -6.48 5.00 16.33
C GLN A 116 -5.16 4.58 16.98
N ALA A 117 -4.21 4.10 16.18
CA ALA A 117 -2.88 3.73 16.67
C ALA A 117 -2.12 4.96 17.21
N ALA A 118 -2.19 6.08 16.50
CA ALA A 118 -1.55 7.33 16.90
C ALA A 118 -2.13 7.96 18.17
N LYS A 119 -3.43 7.74 18.46
CA LYS A 119 -4.10 8.23 19.68
C LYS A 119 -3.65 7.54 20.96
N LYS A 120 -2.91 6.47 20.87
CA LYS A 120 -2.35 5.77 22.04
C LYS A 120 -0.82 5.90 21.99
N PRO A 121 -0.25 7.06 22.40
CA PRO A 121 1.19 7.13 22.55
C PRO A 121 1.59 6.03 23.54
N TYR A 122 2.49 5.16 23.12
CA TYR A 122 3.18 4.22 24.01
C TYR A 122 4.14 4.98 24.93
N CYS A 123 3.66 6.09 25.51
CA CYS A 123 4.36 6.83 26.51
C CYS A 123 3.92 6.33 27.88
N ILE A 124 4.85 5.81 28.57
CA ILE A 124 4.74 5.16 29.87
C ILE A 124 4.07 6.10 30.87
N ASN A 125 2.86 5.73 31.31
CA ASN A 125 2.16 6.28 32.48
C ASN A 125 1.72 7.76 32.38
N ARG A 126 0.43 7.97 32.26
CA ARG A 126 -0.29 9.26 32.20
C ARG A 126 0.15 10.33 33.22
N PHE A 127 0.82 9.94 34.29
CA PHE A 127 1.33 10.87 35.31
C PHE A 127 2.74 11.39 34.96
N VAL A 128 3.54 10.58 34.30
CA VAL A 128 4.88 10.95 33.80
C VAL A 128 4.78 11.81 32.54
N ASP A 129 3.75 11.56 31.71
CA ASP A 129 3.50 12.32 30.48
C ASP A 129 3.23 13.81 30.77
N TRP A 130 2.44 14.12 31.81
CA TRP A 130 2.13 15.50 32.14
C TRP A 130 3.36 16.31 32.58
N PHE A 131 4.33 15.68 33.24
CA PHE A 131 5.52 16.37 33.77
C PHE A 131 6.72 16.38 32.81
N LEU A 132 6.87 15.35 31.98
CA LEU A 132 8.04 15.15 31.12
C LEU A 132 7.75 15.25 29.62
N SER A 133 6.48 15.41 29.23
CA SER A 133 6.06 15.58 27.83
C SER A 133 6.88 16.62 27.06
N PRO A 134 7.18 17.81 27.60
CA PRO A 134 8.01 18.79 26.89
C PRO A 134 9.44 18.32 26.64
N ILE A 135 9.95 17.42 27.47
CA ILE A 135 11.32 16.91 27.36
C ILE A 135 11.34 15.74 26.38
N TYR A 136 10.35 14.83 26.44
CA TYR A 136 10.28 13.68 25.55
C TYR A 136 9.90 14.05 24.11
N SER A 137 9.04 15.05 23.92
CA SER A 137 8.73 15.57 22.56
C SER A 137 9.96 16.19 21.90
N SER A 138 10.88 16.77 22.68
CA SER A 138 12.14 17.30 22.16
C SER A 138 13.14 16.23 21.75
N PHE A 139 12.96 15.00 22.22
CA PHE A 139 13.78 13.83 21.87
C PHE A 139 13.12 12.86 20.89
N GLY A 140 11.94 13.18 20.34
CA GLY A 140 11.26 12.37 19.33
C GLY A 140 10.61 11.08 19.83
N PHE A 141 10.58 10.81 21.15
CA PHE A 141 10.07 9.55 21.70
C PHE A 141 8.54 9.41 21.75
N CYS A 142 7.81 10.50 21.52
CA CYS A 142 6.34 10.53 21.55
C CYS A 142 5.83 11.62 20.61
N GLN A 143 5.76 11.35 19.32
CA GLN A 143 5.11 12.25 18.38
C GLN A 143 3.64 11.86 18.24
N ASP A 144 2.75 12.80 18.56
CA ASP A 144 1.36 12.73 18.15
C ASP A 144 1.32 13.01 16.65
N MET A 145 0.83 12.07 15.86
CA MET A 145 0.71 12.24 14.40
C MET A 145 -0.23 13.40 14.03
N SER A 146 -1.08 13.85 14.95
CA SER A 146 -1.88 15.07 14.78
C SER A 146 -1.08 16.37 14.86
N SER A 147 0.21 16.30 15.23
CA SER A 147 1.09 17.48 15.36
C SER A 147 1.77 17.90 14.06
N PHE A 148 1.58 17.16 12.97
CA PHE A 148 2.07 17.54 11.66
C PHE A 148 1.15 18.59 11.04
N ASP A 149 1.71 19.76 10.75
CA ASP A 149 1.00 20.87 10.09
C ASP A 149 1.03 20.65 8.55
N TYR A 150 0.26 19.65 8.11
CA TYR A 150 0.06 19.36 6.69
C TYR A 150 -1.20 20.03 6.17
N SER A 151 -1.14 20.55 4.95
CA SER A 151 -2.35 20.82 4.16
C SER A 151 -3.01 19.48 3.82
N LEU A 152 -4.32 19.39 4.03
CA LEU A 152 -5.07 18.16 3.82
C LEU A 152 -5.94 18.29 2.57
N ASP A 153 -6.02 17.22 1.79
CA ASP A 153 -6.97 17.09 0.70
C ASP A 153 -8.41 16.84 1.21
N SER A 154 -9.37 16.66 0.29
CA SER A 154 -10.78 16.40 0.62
C SER A 154 -11.01 15.14 1.44
N ASP A 155 -10.08 14.20 1.39
CA ASP A 155 -10.15 12.91 2.08
C ASP A 155 -9.34 12.90 3.39
N GLU A 156 -8.93 14.09 3.86
CA GLU A 156 -8.09 14.29 5.05
C GLU A 156 -6.69 13.66 4.95
N ASN A 157 -6.14 13.49 3.75
CA ASN A 157 -4.78 13.05 3.53
C ASN A 157 -3.84 14.26 3.38
N PRO A 158 -2.58 14.16 3.84
CA PRO A 158 -1.58 15.18 3.57
C PRO A 158 -1.38 15.36 2.06
N GLU A 159 -1.29 16.59 1.60
CA GLU A 159 -0.93 16.88 0.23
C GLU A 159 0.51 16.38 -0.07
N ILE A 160 0.71 15.85 -1.27
CA ILE A 160 2.01 15.29 -1.69
C ILE A 160 3.14 16.33 -1.56
N ALA A 161 2.85 17.60 -1.86
CA ALA A 161 3.82 18.68 -1.71
C ALA A 161 4.31 18.85 -0.27
N ASP A 162 3.41 18.72 0.71
CA ASP A 162 3.75 18.80 2.12
C ASP A 162 4.55 17.58 2.60
N CYS A 163 4.20 16.38 2.11
CA CYS A 163 4.97 15.16 2.39
C CYS A 163 6.43 15.24 1.89
N ILE A 164 6.66 15.90 0.77
CA ILE A 164 8.01 16.09 0.23
C ILE A 164 8.78 17.18 0.99
N THR A 165 8.12 18.28 1.36
CA THR A 165 8.76 19.46 1.96
C THR A 165 8.84 19.42 3.47
N LYS A 166 7.92 18.69 4.11
CA LYS A 166 7.79 18.58 5.57
C LYS A 166 7.77 17.10 5.97
N PRO A 167 8.75 16.27 5.56
CA PRO A 167 8.73 14.85 5.92
C PRO A 167 8.72 14.69 7.43
N PRO A 168 8.05 13.67 7.96
CA PRO A 168 8.12 13.31 9.38
C PRO A 168 9.59 13.12 9.77
N LYS A 169 10.01 13.74 10.87
CA LYS A 169 11.43 13.78 11.21
C LYS A 169 12.00 12.47 11.72
N ASP A 170 11.15 11.52 12.10
CA ASP A 170 11.60 10.25 12.70
C ASP A 170 10.67 9.10 12.27
N TYR A 171 11.16 8.29 11.38
CA TYR A 171 10.74 6.90 11.15
C TYR A 171 11.88 5.97 11.52
#